data_3225d7eb32c95ef931e5c0224f1f3dba
#
_entry.id   3225d7eb32c95ef931e5c0224f1f3dba
#
_cell.length_a   1.000
_cell.length_b   1.000
_cell.length_c   1.000
_cell.angle_alpha   90.00
_cell.angle_beta   90.00
_cell.angle_gamma   90.00
#
_symmetry.space_group_name_H-M   'P 1'
#
loop_
_entity.id
_entity.type
_entity.pdbx_description
1 polymer ?
#
loop_
_entity_poly.entity_id
_entity_poly.type
_entity_poly.pdbx_seq_one_letter_code
_entity_poly.pdbx_strand_id
1 'polypeptide(L)'
;MPRPVAKHSWDKEAKDILSRPAPAEPPKLTSRKIGIHTSTAGGVETAAERAYRLGCNAFQVFSSSPRMWRPYKLAQTQCDEMRRLMEKYGISPLVIHTSYLVNVASTTEEFLKKSILTFRGEVERALGLGAQYLVLHPGSYRGSSREEGLKRAAAAIATAIDGLETAKCNFKILIENTAGAEYSLGGSFEQVAELLEYLRPVAKVAACIDTCHTHVAGYDIVSAGGYEQTMRQLDETVGLANVEVWHCNDAKAARGSKLDRHQHIGEGSIGIEPFARLLNDARTVHAAFIAETPIDAPGDDQRNVDKLKSLVRD
;
A
#
# COMPACT_ATOMS: atom_id res chain seq x y z
N MET A 1 11.08 14.90 -35.49
CA MET A 1 11.83 13.70 -35.14
C MET A 1 11.61 13.43 -33.65
N PRO A 2 11.04 12.29 -33.24
CA PRO A 2 10.91 11.99 -31.83
C PRO A 2 12.30 11.70 -31.24
N ARG A 3 12.61 12.28 -30.08
CA ARG A 3 13.84 11.99 -29.33
C ARG A 3 13.87 10.51 -28.96
N PRO A 4 15.00 9.81 -29.09
CA PRO A 4 15.10 8.43 -28.63
C PRO A 4 14.94 8.40 -27.12
N VAL A 5 13.93 7.65 -26.66
CA VAL A 5 13.80 7.27 -25.26
C VAL A 5 15.02 6.41 -24.93
N ALA A 6 15.89 6.91 -24.09
CA ALA A 6 17.04 6.15 -23.60
C ALA A 6 16.49 4.86 -22.97
N LYS A 7 16.73 3.73 -23.61
CA LYS A 7 16.56 2.40 -23.02
C LYS A 7 17.64 2.28 -21.94
N HIS A 8 17.31 2.63 -20.71
CA HIS A 8 18.10 2.24 -19.56
C HIS A 8 17.97 0.71 -19.43
N SER A 9 18.87 0.01 -20.07
CA SER A 9 19.17 -1.39 -19.78
C SER A 9 19.89 -1.42 -18.42
N TRP A 10 19.16 -1.22 -17.35
CA TRP A 10 19.65 -1.56 -16.03
C TRP A 10 19.83 -3.08 -16.03
N ASP A 11 21.00 -3.57 -15.66
CA ASP A 11 21.21 -4.96 -15.31
C ASP A 11 20.21 -5.32 -14.22
N LYS A 12 19.12 -6.00 -14.59
CA LYS A 12 18.05 -6.37 -13.66
C LYS A 12 18.58 -7.23 -12.51
N GLU A 13 19.65 -7.99 -12.76
CA GLU A 13 20.32 -8.83 -11.78
C GLU A 13 21.07 -8.02 -10.73
N ALA A 14 21.73 -6.93 -11.10
CA ALA A 14 22.48 -6.09 -10.15
C ALA A 14 21.58 -5.31 -9.17
N LYS A 15 20.27 -5.19 -9.47
CA LYS A 15 19.30 -4.47 -8.63
C LYS A 15 18.64 -5.37 -7.59
N ASP A 16 18.50 -6.65 -7.84
CA ASP A 16 17.80 -7.56 -6.93
C ASP A 16 18.69 -7.97 -5.77
N ILE A 17 18.24 -7.70 -4.53
CA ILE A 17 18.93 -8.10 -3.30
C ILE A 17 19.19 -9.61 -3.24
N LEU A 18 18.37 -10.44 -3.91
CA LEU A 18 18.57 -11.89 -3.96
C LEU A 18 19.79 -12.31 -4.79
N SER A 19 20.30 -11.45 -5.67
CA SER A 19 21.54 -11.70 -6.40
C SER A 19 22.79 -11.56 -5.53
N ARG A 20 22.66 -10.96 -4.35
CA ARG A 20 23.74 -10.77 -3.37
C ARG A 20 23.82 -12.00 -2.44
N PRO A 21 24.98 -12.27 -1.81
CA PRO A 21 25.05 -13.27 -0.74
C PRO A 21 24.02 -12.97 0.37
N ALA A 22 23.48 -14.03 0.97
CA ALA A 22 22.62 -13.85 2.14
C ALA A 22 23.42 -13.17 3.27
N PRO A 23 22.79 -12.29 4.07
CA PRO A 23 23.47 -11.66 5.20
C PRO A 23 23.99 -12.73 6.16
N ALA A 24 25.23 -12.57 6.64
CA ALA A 24 25.86 -13.50 7.57
C ALA A 24 25.13 -13.52 8.94
N GLU A 25 24.55 -12.40 9.31
CA GLU A 25 23.77 -12.23 10.55
C GLU A 25 22.34 -11.80 10.21
N PRO A 26 21.34 -12.17 11.05
CA PRO A 26 19.98 -11.67 10.91
C PRO A 26 19.96 -10.14 10.92
N PRO A 27 19.16 -9.51 10.06
CA PRO A 27 19.05 -8.06 10.05
C PRO A 27 18.44 -7.55 11.37
N LYS A 28 18.99 -6.44 11.88
CA LYS A 28 18.43 -5.78 13.06
C LYS A 28 17.03 -5.26 12.75
N LEU A 29 16.05 -5.71 13.52
CA LEU A 29 14.66 -5.23 13.42
C LEU A 29 14.43 -4.10 14.43
N THR A 30 13.36 -3.33 14.22
CA THR A 30 12.88 -2.28 15.15
C THR A 30 11.62 -2.74 15.86
N SER A 31 11.23 -2.03 16.92
CA SER A 31 9.95 -2.22 17.62
C SER A 31 8.74 -1.93 16.70
N ARG A 32 8.92 -1.12 15.64
CA ARG A 32 7.89 -0.82 14.64
C ARG A 32 7.89 -1.85 13.51
N LYS A 33 6.72 -2.07 12.91
CA LYS A 33 6.56 -2.90 11.71
C LYS A 33 6.94 -2.07 10.48
N ILE A 34 8.19 -2.18 10.03
CA ILE A 34 8.71 -1.44 8.88
C ILE A 34 8.92 -2.38 7.69
N GLY A 35 8.45 -1.97 6.55
CA GLY A 35 8.53 -2.71 5.31
C GLY A 35 8.64 -1.83 4.08
N ILE A 36 8.63 -2.50 2.93
CA ILE A 36 8.68 -1.88 1.61
C ILE A 36 7.81 -2.67 0.63
N HIS A 37 7.31 -1.99 -0.40
CA HIS A 37 6.72 -2.65 -1.56
C HIS A 37 7.84 -3.28 -2.39
N THR A 38 7.96 -4.60 -2.35
CA THR A 38 9.08 -5.32 -2.97
C THR A 38 8.69 -6.10 -4.22
N SER A 39 9.69 -6.48 -5.01
CA SER A 39 9.52 -7.20 -6.25
C SER A 39 9.07 -8.67 -6.03
N THR A 40 8.25 -9.17 -6.94
CA THR A 40 7.85 -10.58 -7.03
C THR A 40 8.54 -11.32 -8.20
N ALA A 41 9.64 -10.77 -8.71
CA ALA A 41 10.41 -11.41 -9.76
C ALA A 41 10.94 -12.78 -9.31
N GLY A 42 10.79 -13.80 -10.15
CA GLY A 42 11.15 -15.17 -9.82
C GLY A 42 10.09 -15.98 -9.07
N GLY A 43 9.00 -15.34 -8.66
CA GLY A 43 7.88 -15.93 -7.92
C GLY A 43 7.44 -15.05 -6.77
N VAL A 44 6.13 -15.02 -6.49
CA VAL A 44 5.58 -14.14 -5.44
C VAL A 44 6.17 -14.48 -4.07
N GLU A 45 6.45 -15.74 -3.80
CA GLU A 45 7.04 -16.26 -2.56
C GLU A 45 8.45 -15.71 -2.28
N THR A 46 9.20 -15.36 -3.33
CA THR A 46 10.54 -14.80 -3.18
C THR A 46 10.56 -13.42 -2.53
N ALA A 47 9.42 -12.74 -2.52
CA ALA A 47 9.27 -11.42 -1.91
C ALA A 47 9.51 -11.43 -0.38
N ALA A 48 9.15 -12.52 0.31
CA ALA A 48 9.41 -12.65 1.75
C ALA A 48 10.92 -12.65 2.05
N GLU A 49 11.71 -13.35 1.24
CA GLU A 49 13.17 -13.34 1.41
C GLU A 49 13.78 -11.98 1.06
N ARG A 50 13.26 -11.29 0.02
CA ARG A 50 13.70 -9.93 -0.30
C ARG A 50 13.46 -8.99 0.87
N ALA A 51 12.24 -8.98 1.41
CA ALA A 51 11.90 -8.16 2.57
C ALA A 51 12.81 -8.45 3.77
N TYR A 52 13.04 -9.72 4.07
CA TYR A 52 13.96 -10.10 5.14
C TYR A 52 15.37 -9.58 4.92
N ARG A 53 15.95 -9.77 3.72
CA ARG A 53 17.30 -9.31 3.41
C ARG A 53 17.45 -7.79 3.43
N LEU A 54 16.36 -7.05 3.15
CA LEU A 54 16.28 -5.59 3.32
C LEU A 54 16.13 -5.17 4.80
N GLY A 55 15.98 -6.12 5.72
CA GLY A 55 15.80 -5.83 7.14
C GLY A 55 14.40 -5.37 7.51
N CYS A 56 13.41 -5.75 6.71
CA CYS A 56 12.00 -5.49 6.97
C CYS A 56 11.41 -6.54 7.93
N ASN A 57 10.38 -6.16 8.68
CA ASN A 57 9.55 -7.06 9.48
C ASN A 57 8.07 -7.03 9.05
N ALA A 58 7.76 -6.29 7.97
CA ALA A 58 6.52 -6.29 7.21
C ALA A 58 6.87 -6.10 5.74
N PHE A 59 5.95 -6.37 4.81
CA PHE A 59 6.21 -6.11 3.39
C PHE A 59 4.92 -6.05 2.58
N GLN A 60 5.01 -5.43 1.40
CA GLN A 60 3.92 -5.32 0.45
C GLN A 60 4.35 -5.81 -0.92
N VAL A 61 3.40 -6.38 -1.67
CA VAL A 61 3.60 -6.84 -3.04
C VAL A 61 2.35 -6.63 -3.89
N PHE A 62 2.53 -6.62 -5.21
CA PHE A 62 1.44 -6.97 -6.13
C PHE A 62 1.34 -8.48 -6.24
N SER A 63 0.14 -9.04 -6.08
CA SER A 63 -0.09 -10.49 -6.21
C SER A 63 -0.11 -10.97 -7.66
N SER A 64 -0.16 -10.03 -8.63
CA SER A 64 -0.10 -10.24 -10.07
C SER A 64 0.46 -8.99 -10.75
N SER A 65 0.63 -9.02 -12.09
CA SER A 65 1.07 -7.81 -12.81
C SER A 65 0.07 -6.66 -12.64
N PRO A 66 0.47 -5.49 -12.08
CA PRO A 66 -0.44 -4.39 -11.79
C PRO A 66 -0.91 -3.63 -13.04
N ARG A 67 -0.44 -4.00 -14.24
CA ARG A 67 -0.72 -3.32 -15.52
C ARG A 67 -1.42 -4.20 -16.54
N MET A 68 -1.88 -5.38 -16.14
CA MET A 68 -2.54 -6.33 -17.04
C MET A 68 -3.82 -6.89 -16.42
N TRP A 69 -4.90 -6.91 -17.21
CA TRP A 69 -6.17 -7.55 -16.84
C TRP A 69 -6.13 -9.09 -16.89
N ARG A 70 -4.97 -9.67 -17.18
CA ARG A 70 -4.85 -11.12 -17.34
C ARG A 70 -5.08 -11.83 -16.00
N PRO A 71 -6.02 -12.79 -15.94
CA PRO A 71 -6.18 -13.62 -14.76
C PRO A 71 -4.89 -14.36 -14.45
N TYR A 72 -4.50 -14.38 -13.20
CA TYR A 72 -3.34 -15.11 -12.71
C TYR A 72 -3.76 -15.99 -11.53
N LYS A 73 -3.48 -17.29 -11.63
CA LYS A 73 -3.72 -18.24 -10.56
C LYS A 73 -2.39 -18.65 -9.95
N LEU A 74 -2.25 -18.44 -8.66
CA LEU A 74 -1.09 -18.92 -7.91
C LEU A 74 -1.13 -20.46 -7.79
N ALA A 75 0.04 -21.09 -7.92
CA ALA A 75 0.19 -22.48 -7.55
C ALA A 75 0.11 -22.62 -6.02
N GLN A 76 -0.48 -23.72 -5.53
CA GLN A 76 -0.56 -23.98 -4.09
C GLN A 76 0.83 -24.00 -3.46
N THR A 77 1.82 -24.56 -4.16
CA THR A 77 3.24 -24.57 -3.72
C THR A 77 3.82 -23.20 -3.47
N GLN A 78 3.44 -22.18 -4.27
CA GLN A 78 3.87 -20.80 -4.05
C GLN A 78 3.21 -20.20 -2.80
N CYS A 79 1.95 -20.51 -2.56
CA CYS A 79 1.23 -20.07 -1.37
C CYS A 79 1.82 -20.67 -0.08
N ASP A 80 2.12 -21.98 -0.12
CA ASP A 80 2.70 -22.69 1.02
C ASP A 80 4.12 -22.21 1.30
N GLU A 81 4.91 -21.98 0.25
CA GLU A 81 6.27 -21.46 0.39
C GLU A 81 6.28 -20.02 0.92
N MET A 82 5.37 -19.15 0.47
CA MET A 82 5.24 -17.79 1.03
C MET A 82 5.00 -17.86 2.54
N ARG A 83 4.03 -18.66 2.99
CA ARG A 83 3.72 -18.80 4.42
C ARG A 83 4.91 -19.36 5.21
N ARG A 84 5.57 -20.39 4.67
CA ARG A 84 6.77 -20.98 5.28
C ARG A 84 7.91 -19.95 5.43
N LEU A 85 8.13 -19.11 4.41
CA LEU A 85 9.18 -18.09 4.46
C LEU A 85 8.83 -16.96 5.42
N MET A 86 7.56 -16.54 5.46
CA MET A 86 7.09 -15.55 6.43
C MET A 86 7.30 -16.03 7.88
N GLU A 87 6.94 -17.29 8.16
CA GLU A 87 7.16 -17.92 9.47
C GLU A 87 8.66 -18.03 9.77
N LYS A 88 9.44 -18.56 8.84
CA LYS A 88 10.90 -18.72 8.98
C LYS A 88 11.60 -17.43 9.35
N TYR A 89 11.20 -16.31 8.73
CA TYR A 89 11.83 -15.01 8.92
C TYR A 89 11.14 -14.14 9.97
N GLY A 90 10.00 -14.57 10.51
CA GLY A 90 9.22 -13.80 11.49
C GLY A 90 8.65 -12.50 10.91
N ILE A 91 8.30 -12.48 9.62
CA ILE A 91 7.85 -11.27 8.90
C ILE A 91 6.31 -11.26 8.82
N SER A 92 5.70 -10.21 9.36
CA SER A 92 4.25 -9.98 9.32
C SER A 92 3.96 -8.51 9.66
N PRO A 93 2.97 -7.86 9.03
CA PRO A 93 2.03 -8.40 8.03
C PRO A 93 2.61 -8.49 6.61
N LEU A 94 2.02 -9.40 5.82
CA LEU A 94 2.02 -9.33 4.38
C LEU A 94 0.83 -8.46 3.93
N VAL A 95 1.13 -7.45 3.15
CA VAL A 95 0.17 -6.57 2.50
C VAL A 95 0.15 -6.86 1.00
N ILE A 96 -1.03 -7.05 0.44
CA ILE A 96 -1.20 -7.07 -1.02
C ILE A 96 -1.72 -5.70 -1.44
N HIS A 97 -1.14 -5.11 -2.47
CA HIS A 97 -1.71 -3.93 -3.11
C HIS A 97 -2.45 -4.33 -4.38
N THR A 98 -3.63 -3.78 -4.60
CA THR A 98 -4.40 -4.07 -5.82
C THR A 98 -3.76 -3.44 -7.06
N SER A 99 -4.06 -4.05 -8.21
CA SER A 99 -3.64 -3.51 -9.51
C SER A 99 -4.15 -2.08 -9.73
N TYR A 100 -3.32 -1.22 -10.33
CA TYR A 100 -3.69 0.15 -10.76
C TYR A 100 -4.86 0.20 -11.75
N LEU A 101 -5.20 -0.92 -12.38
CA LEU A 101 -6.30 -1.00 -13.33
C LEU A 101 -7.66 -1.08 -12.64
N VAL A 102 -7.72 -1.49 -11.39
CA VAL A 102 -8.96 -1.65 -10.64
C VAL A 102 -9.58 -0.28 -10.35
N ASN A 103 -10.81 -0.09 -10.85
CA ASN A 103 -11.64 1.08 -10.54
C ASN A 103 -13.05 0.60 -10.19
N VAL A 104 -13.28 0.34 -8.92
CA VAL A 104 -14.57 -0.16 -8.40
C VAL A 104 -15.66 0.91 -8.38
N ALA A 105 -15.33 2.19 -8.65
CA ALA A 105 -16.28 3.30 -8.81
C ALA A 105 -16.60 3.62 -10.26
N SER A 106 -16.08 2.87 -11.24
CA SER A 106 -16.23 3.16 -12.66
C SER A 106 -17.70 3.25 -13.09
N THR A 107 -18.03 4.27 -13.89
CA THR A 107 -19.35 4.42 -14.52
C THR A 107 -19.48 3.61 -15.81
N THR A 108 -18.36 3.14 -16.37
CA THR A 108 -18.35 2.29 -17.56
C THR A 108 -18.54 0.83 -17.14
N GLU A 109 -19.65 0.23 -17.54
CA GLU A 109 -20.04 -1.12 -17.12
C GLU A 109 -18.98 -2.18 -17.42
N GLU A 110 -18.35 -2.13 -18.60
CA GLU A 110 -17.29 -3.06 -18.98
C GLU A 110 -16.08 -2.98 -18.04
N PHE A 111 -15.63 -1.74 -17.72
CA PHE A 111 -14.51 -1.52 -16.79
C PHE A 111 -14.88 -1.89 -15.36
N LEU A 112 -16.10 -1.63 -14.94
CA LEU A 112 -16.59 -2.03 -13.62
C LEU A 112 -16.59 -3.56 -13.47
N LYS A 113 -17.12 -4.28 -14.46
CA LYS A 113 -17.12 -5.76 -14.47
C LYS A 113 -15.68 -6.32 -14.41
N LYS A 114 -14.76 -5.76 -15.22
CA LYS A 114 -13.34 -6.14 -15.18
C LYS A 114 -12.71 -5.86 -13.82
N SER A 115 -13.03 -4.72 -13.22
CA SER A 115 -12.53 -4.33 -11.89
C SER A 115 -13.03 -5.29 -10.81
N ILE A 116 -14.31 -5.65 -10.81
CA ILE A 116 -14.90 -6.62 -9.87
C ILE A 116 -14.19 -7.99 -9.98
N LEU A 117 -14.05 -8.51 -11.21
CA LEU A 117 -13.40 -9.80 -11.44
C LEU A 117 -11.92 -9.78 -11.03
N THR A 118 -11.21 -8.69 -11.35
CA THR A 118 -9.79 -8.54 -10.98
C THR A 118 -9.64 -8.43 -9.48
N PHE A 119 -10.45 -7.61 -8.83
CA PHE A 119 -10.42 -7.44 -7.37
C PHE A 119 -10.75 -8.77 -6.67
N ARG A 120 -11.75 -9.53 -7.13
CA ARG A 120 -12.02 -10.89 -6.63
C ARG A 120 -10.77 -11.76 -6.69
N GLY A 121 -10.09 -11.81 -7.83
CA GLY A 121 -8.85 -12.57 -7.97
C GLY A 121 -7.72 -12.09 -7.06
N GLU A 122 -7.65 -10.77 -6.77
CA GLU A 122 -6.71 -10.23 -5.77
C GLU A 122 -7.02 -10.73 -4.36
N VAL A 123 -8.30 -10.73 -3.96
CA VAL A 123 -8.74 -11.27 -2.66
C VAL A 123 -8.42 -12.76 -2.56
N GLU A 124 -8.74 -13.56 -3.59
CA GLU A 124 -8.44 -15.00 -3.61
C GLU A 124 -6.94 -15.27 -3.46
N ARG A 125 -6.09 -14.51 -4.15
CA ARG A 125 -4.64 -14.63 -4.02
C ARG A 125 -4.14 -14.17 -2.65
N ALA A 126 -4.65 -13.07 -2.12
CA ALA A 126 -4.31 -12.59 -0.78
C ALA A 126 -4.60 -13.64 0.30
N LEU A 127 -5.79 -14.24 0.25
CA LEU A 127 -6.18 -15.33 1.15
C LEU A 127 -5.27 -16.56 0.97
N GLY A 128 -4.99 -16.93 -0.29
CA GLY A 128 -4.07 -18.02 -0.62
C GLY A 128 -2.67 -17.83 -0.07
N LEU A 129 -2.11 -16.63 -0.17
CA LEU A 129 -0.78 -16.27 0.34
C LEU A 129 -0.73 -16.12 1.87
N GLY A 130 -1.89 -16.04 2.54
CA GLY A 130 -1.96 -15.77 3.98
C GLY A 130 -1.72 -14.29 4.32
N ALA A 131 -2.04 -13.39 3.40
CA ALA A 131 -1.94 -11.95 3.65
C ALA A 131 -2.93 -11.49 4.73
N GLN A 132 -2.49 -10.54 5.54
CA GLN A 132 -3.34 -9.90 6.54
C GLN A 132 -4.14 -8.75 5.93
N TYR A 133 -3.60 -8.08 4.92
CA TYR A 133 -4.19 -6.89 4.34
C TYR A 133 -4.19 -6.92 2.81
N LEU A 134 -5.25 -6.36 2.24
CA LEU A 134 -5.35 -6.02 0.81
C LEU A 134 -5.71 -4.55 0.69
N VAL A 135 -4.79 -3.74 0.19
CA VAL A 135 -4.96 -2.29 -0.02
C VAL A 135 -5.63 -2.03 -1.37
N LEU A 136 -6.59 -1.13 -1.37
CA LEU A 136 -7.35 -0.73 -2.54
C LEU A 136 -7.50 0.79 -2.62
N HIS A 137 -7.11 1.39 -3.75
CA HIS A 137 -7.60 2.71 -4.15
C HIS A 137 -9.06 2.61 -4.57
N PRO A 138 -9.98 3.40 -3.99
CA PRO A 138 -11.41 3.25 -4.26
C PRO A 138 -11.84 3.64 -5.69
N GLY A 139 -10.93 4.23 -6.47
CA GLY A 139 -11.13 4.53 -7.89
C GLY A 139 -11.71 5.91 -8.17
N SER A 140 -12.25 6.07 -9.36
CA SER A 140 -12.78 7.34 -9.89
C SER A 140 -14.22 7.20 -10.34
N TYR A 141 -15.05 8.18 -9.92
CA TYR A 141 -16.48 8.26 -10.23
C TYR A 141 -16.79 9.16 -11.44
N ARG A 142 -15.78 9.46 -12.27
CA ARG A 142 -15.97 10.33 -13.44
C ARG A 142 -17.23 9.95 -14.23
N GLY A 143 -18.09 10.94 -14.48
CA GLY A 143 -19.38 10.76 -15.17
C GLY A 143 -20.56 10.46 -14.25
N SER A 144 -20.40 10.56 -12.93
CA SER A 144 -21.50 10.51 -11.94
C SER A 144 -21.23 11.46 -10.77
N SER A 145 -22.07 11.41 -9.73
CA SER A 145 -21.82 12.12 -8.49
C SER A 145 -20.87 11.34 -7.57
N ARG A 146 -20.23 12.03 -6.62
CA ARG A 146 -19.37 11.41 -5.60
C ARG A 146 -20.15 10.37 -4.78
N GLU A 147 -21.37 10.69 -4.37
CA GLU A 147 -22.22 9.79 -3.58
C GLU A 147 -22.54 8.50 -4.33
N GLU A 148 -22.91 8.60 -5.62
CA GLU A 148 -23.11 7.42 -6.47
C GLU A 148 -21.83 6.61 -6.65
N GLY A 149 -20.68 7.30 -6.76
CA GLY A 149 -19.37 6.67 -6.84
C GLY A 149 -19.04 5.84 -5.61
N LEU A 150 -19.27 6.38 -4.39
CA LEU A 150 -19.09 5.66 -3.13
C LEU A 150 -20.00 4.44 -3.02
N LYS A 151 -21.29 4.59 -3.32
CA LYS A 151 -22.25 3.48 -3.31
C LYS A 151 -21.87 2.40 -4.34
N ARG A 152 -21.43 2.80 -5.52
CA ARG A 152 -20.99 1.88 -6.57
C ARG A 152 -19.71 1.12 -6.15
N ALA A 153 -18.75 1.82 -5.56
CA ALA A 153 -17.53 1.19 -5.06
C ALA A 153 -17.85 0.15 -3.98
N ALA A 154 -18.69 0.49 -3.02
CA ALA A 154 -19.11 -0.44 -1.97
C ALA A 154 -19.84 -1.67 -2.55
N ALA A 155 -20.78 -1.48 -3.47
CA ALA A 155 -21.51 -2.57 -4.12
C ALA A 155 -20.56 -3.47 -4.95
N ALA A 156 -19.60 -2.88 -5.66
CA ALA A 156 -18.62 -3.62 -6.45
C ALA A 156 -17.70 -4.48 -5.57
N ILE A 157 -17.21 -3.93 -4.46
CA ILE A 157 -16.41 -4.66 -3.48
C ILE A 157 -17.22 -5.80 -2.87
N ALA A 158 -18.44 -5.53 -2.41
CA ALA A 158 -19.34 -6.55 -1.86
C ALA A 158 -19.57 -7.69 -2.86
N THR A 159 -19.82 -7.36 -4.13
CA THR A 159 -19.98 -8.35 -5.21
C THR A 159 -18.73 -9.17 -5.43
N ALA A 160 -17.56 -8.52 -5.38
CA ALA A 160 -16.29 -9.21 -5.62
C ALA A 160 -15.96 -10.23 -4.53
N ILE A 161 -16.32 -9.96 -3.27
CA ILE A 161 -16.03 -10.84 -2.12
C ILE A 161 -17.13 -11.84 -1.80
N ASP A 162 -18.26 -11.77 -2.48
CA ASP A 162 -19.39 -12.67 -2.24
C ASP A 162 -18.97 -14.13 -2.38
N GLY A 163 -19.32 -14.94 -1.37
CA GLY A 163 -18.92 -16.36 -1.29
C GLY A 163 -17.44 -16.62 -0.97
N LEU A 164 -16.61 -15.60 -0.72
CA LEU A 164 -15.23 -15.77 -0.26
C LEU A 164 -15.17 -15.81 1.28
N GLU A 165 -14.26 -16.62 1.82
CA GLU A 165 -14.13 -16.82 3.27
C GLU A 165 -13.35 -15.70 4.00
N THR A 166 -13.53 -14.44 3.58
CA THR A 166 -12.82 -13.29 4.14
C THR A 166 -13.06 -13.11 5.65
N ALA A 167 -14.24 -13.49 6.13
CA ALA A 167 -14.62 -13.37 7.54
C ALA A 167 -13.92 -14.39 8.46
N LYS A 168 -13.52 -15.56 7.92
CA LYS A 168 -12.91 -16.65 8.70
C LYS A 168 -11.43 -16.44 9.03
N CYS A 169 -10.78 -15.52 8.33
CA CYS A 169 -9.35 -15.24 8.48
C CYS A 169 -9.12 -13.90 9.20
N ASN A 170 -7.90 -13.70 9.66
CA ASN A 170 -7.47 -12.37 10.14
C ASN A 170 -7.07 -11.48 8.95
N PHE A 171 -7.98 -11.34 7.97
CA PHE A 171 -7.82 -10.61 6.73
C PHE A 171 -8.72 -9.37 6.73
N LYS A 172 -8.18 -8.23 6.30
CA LYS A 172 -8.93 -6.98 6.14
C LYS A 172 -8.67 -6.38 4.76
N ILE A 173 -9.70 -5.79 4.18
CA ILE A 173 -9.58 -4.91 3.01
C ILE A 173 -9.30 -3.50 3.55
N LEU A 174 -8.23 -2.88 3.10
CA LEU A 174 -7.85 -1.54 3.48
C LEU A 174 -8.20 -0.55 2.37
N ILE A 175 -8.98 0.44 2.71
CA ILE A 175 -9.27 1.56 1.81
C ILE A 175 -8.15 2.58 1.97
N GLU A 176 -7.48 2.88 0.87
CA GLU A 176 -6.40 3.86 0.86
C GLU A 176 -6.93 5.25 0.53
N ASN A 177 -6.46 6.27 1.27
CA ASN A 177 -6.67 7.65 0.88
C ASN A 177 -5.90 7.95 -0.42
N THR A 178 -6.39 8.88 -1.21
CA THR A 178 -5.80 9.24 -2.50
C THR A 178 -5.35 10.70 -2.52
N ALA A 179 -4.56 11.07 -3.53
CA ALA A 179 -4.07 12.44 -3.74
C ALA A 179 -5.18 13.49 -3.95
N GLY A 180 -6.44 13.08 -4.07
CA GLY A 180 -7.57 13.98 -4.27
C GLY A 180 -7.64 14.58 -5.69
N ALA A 181 -7.16 13.83 -6.69
CA ALA A 181 -7.33 14.23 -8.10
C ALA A 181 -8.83 14.32 -8.46
N GLU A 182 -9.14 15.08 -9.50
CA GLU A 182 -10.52 15.29 -9.93
C GLU A 182 -11.23 13.95 -10.16
N TYR A 183 -12.41 13.81 -9.59
CA TYR A 183 -13.24 12.59 -9.60
C TYR A 183 -12.67 11.37 -8.87
N SER A 184 -11.49 11.43 -8.23
CA SER A 184 -11.02 10.33 -7.40
C SER A 184 -11.78 10.26 -6.08
N LEU A 185 -12.11 9.05 -5.63
CA LEU A 185 -12.59 8.80 -4.27
C LEU A 185 -11.41 8.70 -3.29
N GLY A 186 -11.67 8.94 -2.02
CA GLY A 186 -10.65 8.85 -0.97
C GLY A 186 -9.75 10.07 -0.84
N GLY A 187 -10.04 11.17 -1.55
CA GLY A 187 -9.25 12.40 -1.49
C GLY A 187 -9.38 13.18 -0.16
N SER A 188 -10.32 12.81 0.70
CA SER A 188 -10.41 13.28 2.08
C SER A 188 -10.67 12.13 3.05
N PHE A 189 -10.36 12.32 4.33
CA PHE A 189 -10.57 11.32 5.37
C PHE A 189 -12.06 10.99 5.54
N GLU A 190 -12.95 11.96 5.35
CA GLU A 190 -14.39 11.75 5.38
C GLU A 190 -14.84 10.78 4.28
N GLN A 191 -14.27 10.87 3.08
CA GLN A 191 -14.58 9.94 1.99
C GLN A 191 -14.09 8.51 2.29
N VAL A 192 -12.94 8.37 2.92
CA VAL A 192 -12.44 7.07 3.39
C VAL A 192 -13.38 6.50 4.45
N ALA A 193 -13.74 7.31 5.46
CA ALA A 193 -14.65 6.91 6.53
C ALA A 193 -16.03 6.49 5.98
N GLU A 194 -16.59 7.27 5.07
CA GLU A 194 -17.88 7.01 4.43
C GLU A 194 -17.87 5.67 3.69
N LEU A 195 -16.80 5.35 2.95
CA LEU A 195 -16.67 4.07 2.27
C LEU A 195 -16.49 2.90 3.25
N LEU A 196 -15.75 3.08 4.33
CA LEU A 196 -15.63 2.09 5.39
C LEU A 196 -16.99 1.78 6.02
N GLU A 197 -17.82 2.79 6.28
CA GLU A 197 -19.18 2.60 6.80
C GLU A 197 -20.06 1.75 5.87
N TYR A 198 -20.02 2.00 4.55
CA TYR A 198 -20.72 1.18 3.59
C TYR A 198 -20.25 -0.28 3.56
N LEU A 199 -18.98 -0.54 3.85
CA LEU A 199 -18.39 -1.87 3.74
C LEU A 199 -18.43 -2.68 5.03
N ARG A 200 -18.47 -2.05 6.21
CA ARG A 200 -18.50 -2.76 7.51
C ARG A 200 -19.55 -3.87 7.64
N PRO A 201 -20.76 -3.73 7.06
CA PRO A 201 -21.75 -4.81 7.11
C PRO A 201 -21.36 -6.07 6.33
N VAL A 202 -20.45 -5.98 5.36
CA VAL A 202 -20.13 -7.05 4.40
C VAL A 202 -18.71 -7.57 4.48
N ALA A 203 -17.79 -6.81 5.09
CA ALA A 203 -16.37 -7.17 5.15
C ALA A 203 -15.67 -6.61 6.40
N LYS A 204 -14.59 -7.28 6.82
CA LYS A 204 -13.63 -6.67 7.74
C LYS A 204 -12.84 -5.63 6.96
N VAL A 205 -13.04 -4.37 7.28
CA VAL A 205 -12.40 -3.24 6.60
C VAL A 205 -11.65 -2.36 7.57
N ALA A 206 -10.61 -1.69 7.07
CA ALA A 206 -9.83 -0.70 7.79
C ALA A 206 -9.23 0.29 6.78
N ALA A 207 -8.34 1.16 7.20
CA ALA A 207 -7.72 2.15 6.35
C ALA A 207 -6.23 1.89 6.13
N CYS A 208 -5.75 2.29 4.96
CA CYS A 208 -4.36 2.57 4.66
C CYS A 208 -4.23 4.08 4.45
N ILE A 209 -3.25 4.71 5.08
CA ILE A 209 -3.02 6.15 4.93
C ILE A 209 -1.64 6.37 4.32
N ASP A 210 -1.63 6.99 3.14
CA ASP A 210 -0.40 7.37 2.45
C ASP A 210 -0.01 8.81 2.81
N THR A 211 1.25 9.00 3.21
CA THR A 211 1.79 10.31 3.61
C THR A 211 1.92 11.26 2.43
N CYS A 212 2.31 10.77 1.25
CA CYS A 212 2.35 11.57 0.03
C CYS A 212 0.94 12.02 -0.36
N HIS A 213 -0.02 11.09 -0.42
CA HIS A 213 -1.42 11.40 -0.75
C HIS A 213 -2.03 12.40 0.23
N THR A 214 -1.81 12.19 1.52
CA THR A 214 -2.26 13.12 2.59
C THR A 214 -1.73 14.52 2.35
N HIS A 215 -0.41 14.64 2.10
CA HIS A 215 0.24 15.93 1.86
C HIS A 215 -0.28 16.61 0.59
N VAL A 216 -0.31 15.92 -0.52
CA VAL A 216 -0.73 16.51 -1.80
C VAL A 216 -2.23 16.74 -1.89
N ALA A 217 -3.05 16.04 -1.09
CA ALA A 217 -4.48 16.34 -0.92
C ALA A 217 -4.73 17.65 -0.16
N GLY A 218 -3.73 18.15 0.60
CA GLY A 218 -3.79 19.45 1.25
C GLY A 218 -3.59 19.46 2.77
N TYR A 219 -3.54 18.28 3.40
CA TYR A 219 -3.30 18.17 4.83
C TYR A 219 -1.87 18.59 5.21
N ASP A 220 -1.72 19.28 6.31
CA ASP A 220 -0.41 19.65 6.82
C ASP A 220 0.14 18.57 7.76
N ILE A 221 1.02 17.74 7.24
CA ILE A 221 1.75 16.77 8.06
C ILE A 221 3.19 17.25 8.35
N VAL A 222 3.61 18.39 7.79
CA VAL A 222 4.99 18.90 7.86
C VAL A 222 5.21 19.69 9.15
N SER A 223 4.41 20.71 9.42
CA SER A 223 4.55 21.47 10.65
C SER A 223 4.04 20.66 11.86
N ALA A 224 4.62 20.87 13.04
CA ALA A 224 4.20 20.16 14.25
C ALA A 224 2.70 20.39 14.57
N GLY A 225 2.25 21.64 14.47
CA GLY A 225 0.85 21.98 14.70
C GLY A 225 -0.10 21.41 13.64
N GLY A 226 0.33 21.42 12.37
CA GLY A 226 -0.42 20.83 11.26
C GLY A 226 -0.55 19.32 11.39
N TYR A 227 0.54 18.64 11.78
CA TYR A 227 0.53 17.20 12.04
C TYR A 227 -0.50 16.83 13.11
N GLU A 228 -0.50 17.51 14.26
CA GLU A 228 -1.47 17.24 15.34
C GLU A 228 -2.91 17.53 14.90
N GLN A 229 -3.13 18.56 14.10
CA GLN A 229 -4.44 18.85 13.54
C GLN A 229 -4.89 17.76 12.56
N THR A 230 -3.99 17.34 11.67
CA THR A 230 -4.25 16.27 10.69
C THR A 230 -4.55 14.93 11.38
N MET A 231 -3.75 14.57 12.39
CA MET A 231 -3.97 13.33 13.15
C MET A 231 -5.29 13.36 13.93
N ARG A 232 -5.66 14.51 14.48
CA ARG A 232 -6.97 14.68 15.14
C ARG A 232 -8.12 14.51 14.15
N GLN A 233 -8.05 15.17 12.99
CA GLN A 233 -9.08 15.03 11.95
C GLN A 233 -9.20 13.57 11.45
N LEU A 234 -8.08 12.90 11.29
CA LEU A 234 -8.08 11.48 10.91
C LEU A 234 -8.72 10.61 11.99
N ASP A 235 -8.44 10.90 13.28
CA ASP A 235 -9.04 10.16 14.40
C ASP A 235 -10.54 10.39 14.51
N GLU A 236 -10.99 11.64 14.38
CA GLU A 236 -12.41 12.02 14.44
C GLU A 236 -13.24 11.47 13.25
N THR A 237 -12.61 11.14 12.13
CA THR A 237 -13.30 10.63 10.93
C THR A 237 -13.14 9.12 10.78
N VAL A 238 -11.95 8.65 10.46
CA VAL A 238 -11.63 7.24 10.21
C VAL A 238 -11.41 6.47 11.52
N GLY A 239 -10.86 7.15 12.53
CA GLY A 239 -10.34 6.58 13.76
C GLY A 239 -8.91 6.04 13.57
N LEU A 240 -7.95 6.53 14.34
CA LEU A 240 -6.55 6.11 14.24
C LEU A 240 -6.37 4.60 14.51
N ALA A 241 -7.20 4.02 15.37
CA ALA A 241 -7.21 2.58 15.63
C ALA A 241 -7.64 1.72 14.42
N ASN A 242 -8.27 2.32 13.41
CA ASN A 242 -8.64 1.66 12.16
C ASN A 242 -7.57 1.80 11.08
N VAL A 243 -6.47 2.52 11.32
CA VAL A 243 -5.36 2.65 10.35
C VAL A 243 -4.37 1.53 10.57
N GLU A 244 -4.45 0.48 9.77
CA GLU A 244 -3.61 -0.72 9.89
C GLU A 244 -2.26 -0.59 9.16
N VAL A 245 -2.23 0.25 8.11
CA VAL A 245 -1.04 0.46 7.29
C VAL A 245 -0.85 1.95 7.03
N TRP A 246 0.37 2.41 7.18
CA TRP A 246 0.84 3.69 6.68
C TRP A 246 1.75 3.44 5.47
N HIS A 247 1.40 3.99 4.30
CA HIS A 247 2.35 4.12 3.22
C HIS A 247 3.25 5.32 3.50
N CYS A 248 4.53 5.04 3.71
CA CYS A 248 5.54 6.05 4.03
C CYS A 248 6.23 6.48 2.74
N ASN A 249 5.73 7.53 2.12
CA ASN A 249 6.23 8.08 0.87
C ASN A 249 6.44 9.57 1.02
N ASP A 250 7.63 10.08 0.67
CA ASP A 250 7.82 11.51 0.52
C ASP A 250 7.19 11.97 -0.81
N ALA A 251 6.95 13.27 -0.97
CA ALA A 251 6.25 13.81 -2.12
C ALA A 251 7.18 14.68 -2.97
N LYS A 252 7.22 14.45 -4.29
CA LYS A 252 7.87 15.37 -5.24
C LYS A 252 7.10 16.67 -5.41
N ALA A 253 5.80 16.64 -5.17
CA ALA A 253 4.91 17.76 -5.39
C ALA A 253 4.57 18.50 -4.09
N ALA A 254 4.18 19.77 -4.20
CA ALA A 254 3.82 20.59 -3.06
C ALA A 254 2.48 20.18 -2.43
N ARG A 255 2.27 20.57 -1.18
CA ARG A 255 1.00 20.39 -0.47
C ARG A 255 -0.17 20.98 -1.26
N GLY A 256 -1.25 20.21 -1.37
CA GLY A 256 -2.48 20.63 -2.08
C GLY A 256 -2.40 20.56 -3.60
N SER A 257 -1.30 20.07 -4.17
CA SER A 257 -1.11 19.96 -5.63
C SER A 257 -1.97 18.91 -6.30
N LYS A 258 -2.46 17.92 -5.54
CA LYS A 258 -3.19 16.73 -6.03
C LYS A 258 -2.41 15.88 -7.05
N LEU A 259 -1.08 15.96 -6.99
CA LEU A 259 -0.18 15.22 -7.87
C LEU A 259 0.50 14.09 -7.10
N ASP A 260 0.03 12.88 -7.33
CA ASP A 260 0.63 11.68 -6.79
C ASP A 260 1.98 11.40 -7.48
N ARG A 261 3.07 11.74 -6.78
CA ARG A 261 4.47 11.51 -7.20
C ARG A 261 5.32 11.28 -5.97
N HIS A 262 5.61 10.02 -5.71
CA HIS A 262 6.45 9.60 -4.60
C HIS A 262 7.92 10.03 -4.78
N GLN A 263 8.59 10.31 -3.69
CA GLN A 263 10.01 10.60 -3.58
C GLN A 263 10.64 9.73 -2.48
N HIS A 264 11.96 9.62 -2.48
CA HIS A 264 12.71 8.98 -1.42
C HIS A 264 12.49 9.68 -0.08
N ILE A 265 12.51 8.92 1.00
CA ILE A 265 12.25 9.42 2.35
C ILE A 265 13.21 10.55 2.73
N GLY A 266 12.65 11.71 3.04
CA GLY A 266 13.37 12.92 3.42
C GLY A 266 13.96 13.73 2.26
N GLU A 267 13.65 13.38 1.01
CA GLU A 267 14.19 14.06 -0.19
C GLU A 267 13.11 14.84 -0.97
N GLY A 268 11.89 14.87 -0.46
CA GLY A 268 10.76 15.56 -1.06
C GLY A 268 10.27 16.76 -0.26
N SER A 269 9.05 17.20 -0.55
CA SER A 269 8.41 18.36 0.07
C SER A 269 7.88 18.08 1.48
N ILE A 270 7.78 16.81 1.90
CA ILE A 270 7.42 16.42 3.26
C ILE A 270 8.66 16.54 4.17
N GLY A 271 9.82 16.03 3.71
CA GLY A 271 11.04 16.02 4.49
C GLY A 271 11.08 14.93 5.55
N ILE A 272 12.16 14.87 6.33
CA ILE A 272 12.43 13.73 7.22
C ILE A 272 11.67 13.79 8.55
N GLU A 273 11.44 14.97 9.10
CA GLU A 273 10.87 15.15 10.45
C GLU A 273 9.45 14.60 10.62
N PRO A 274 8.53 14.71 9.63
CA PRO A 274 7.22 14.10 9.72
C PRO A 274 7.26 12.57 9.84
N PHE A 275 8.18 11.91 9.15
CA PHE A 275 8.35 10.45 9.29
C PHE A 275 8.88 10.08 10.68
N ALA A 276 9.85 10.84 11.20
CA ALA A 276 10.32 10.63 12.57
C ALA A 276 9.20 10.80 13.59
N ARG A 277 8.33 11.78 13.39
CA ARG A 277 7.15 12.03 14.25
C ARG A 277 6.15 10.89 14.16
N LEU A 278 5.77 10.48 12.95
CA LEU A 278 4.81 9.41 12.69
C LEU A 278 5.28 8.07 13.27
N LEU A 279 6.53 7.70 13.06
CA LEU A 279 7.11 6.45 13.53
C LEU A 279 7.23 6.37 15.05
N ASN A 280 7.24 7.50 15.77
CA ASN A 280 7.33 7.54 17.22
C ASN A 280 6.03 7.97 17.89
N ASP A 281 4.95 8.16 17.14
CA ASP A 281 3.64 8.46 17.69
C ASP A 281 3.05 7.22 18.38
N ALA A 282 2.68 7.36 19.65
CA ALA A 282 2.08 6.27 20.41
C ALA A 282 0.73 5.80 19.85
N ARG A 283 0.03 6.68 19.12
CA ARG A 283 -1.27 6.39 18.50
C ARG A 283 -1.16 5.42 17.31
N THR A 284 0.03 5.23 16.73
CA THR A 284 0.28 4.45 15.52
C THR A 284 1.07 3.15 15.75
N VAL A 285 1.30 2.77 17.01
CA VAL A 285 2.18 1.63 17.37
C VAL A 285 1.74 0.28 16.80
N HIS A 286 0.44 0.11 16.54
CA HIS A 286 -0.17 -1.12 16.04
C HIS A 286 -0.03 -1.29 14.54
N ALA A 287 0.17 -0.19 13.81
CA ALA A 287 0.20 -0.17 12.35
C ALA A 287 1.53 -0.65 11.75
N ALA A 288 1.48 -1.07 10.49
CA ALA A 288 2.67 -1.31 9.68
C ALA A 288 3.00 -0.06 8.84
N PHE A 289 4.29 0.18 8.61
CA PHE A 289 4.82 1.32 7.86
C PHE A 289 5.54 0.80 6.62
N ILE A 290 4.96 1.01 5.45
CA ILE A 290 5.42 0.44 4.18
C ILE A 290 5.88 1.56 3.25
N ALA A 291 7.12 1.51 2.79
CA ALA A 291 7.61 2.42 1.76
C ALA A 291 7.20 1.94 0.36
N GLU A 292 6.77 2.87 -0.50
CA GLU A 292 6.52 2.65 -1.93
C GLU A 292 7.34 3.64 -2.76
N THR A 293 8.55 3.88 -2.29
CA THR A 293 9.45 4.87 -2.86
C THR A 293 9.99 4.42 -4.22
N PRO A 294 10.39 5.35 -5.09
CA PRO A 294 11.02 5.01 -6.36
C PRO A 294 12.25 4.11 -6.18
N ILE A 295 12.55 3.29 -7.19
CA ILE A 295 13.81 2.56 -7.32
C ILE A 295 14.50 3.08 -8.57
N ASP A 296 15.17 4.20 -8.42
CA ASP A 296 15.87 4.90 -9.52
C ASP A 296 17.28 4.32 -9.72
N ALA A 297 17.88 3.79 -8.64
CA ALA A 297 19.20 3.17 -8.65
C ALA A 297 19.23 1.87 -7.81
N PRO A 298 20.23 0.97 -8.03
CA PRO A 298 20.44 -0.19 -7.17
C PRO A 298 20.68 0.21 -5.72
N GLY A 299 19.91 -0.37 -4.79
CA GLY A 299 20.04 -0.13 -3.36
C GLY A 299 19.14 0.98 -2.81
N ASP A 300 18.32 1.62 -3.64
CA ASP A 300 17.37 2.64 -3.18
C ASP A 300 16.31 2.05 -2.22
N ASP A 301 15.89 0.82 -2.45
CA ASP A 301 15.02 0.07 -1.55
C ASP A 301 15.65 -0.10 -0.16
N GLN A 302 16.88 -0.57 -0.07
CA GLN A 302 17.64 -0.68 1.16
C GLN A 302 17.79 0.67 1.85
N ARG A 303 18.18 1.71 1.09
CA ARG A 303 18.37 3.07 1.60
C ARG A 303 17.12 3.63 2.27
N ASN A 304 15.94 3.46 1.64
CA ASN A 304 14.68 3.95 2.20
C ASN A 304 14.25 3.15 3.43
N VAL A 305 14.42 1.82 3.44
CA VAL A 305 14.17 1.00 4.61
C VAL A 305 15.08 1.40 5.78
N ASP A 306 16.38 1.53 5.54
CA ASP A 306 17.36 1.92 6.56
C ASP A 306 17.05 3.33 7.09
N LYS A 307 16.62 4.24 6.22
CA LYS A 307 16.22 5.58 6.62
C LYS A 307 15.03 5.52 7.58
N LEU A 308 13.95 4.81 7.25
CA LEU A 308 12.80 4.67 8.15
C LEU A 308 13.19 4.02 9.48
N LYS A 309 13.98 2.95 9.45
CA LYS A 309 14.45 2.26 10.66
C LYS A 309 15.27 3.18 11.56
N SER A 310 16.12 4.03 10.98
CA SER A 310 16.95 4.97 11.74
C SER A 310 16.17 6.05 12.50
N LEU A 311 14.91 6.27 12.13
CA LEU A 311 14.03 7.26 12.77
C LEU A 311 13.28 6.70 13.99
N VAL A 312 13.21 5.37 14.14
CA VAL A 312 12.54 4.74 15.28
C VAL A 312 13.39 4.94 16.54
N ARG A 313 12.73 5.36 17.61
CA ARG A 313 13.31 5.47 18.96
C ARG A 313 12.88 4.22 19.74
N ASP A 314 13.78 3.25 19.82
CA ASP A 314 13.61 2.03 20.63
C ASP A 314 13.97 2.30 22.08
#